data_39d3666f6cb58c87fece98f29fab7687
#
_entry.id   39d3666f6cb58c87fece98f29fab7687
#
_cell.length_a   1.000
_cell.length_b   1.000
_cell.length_c   1.000
_cell.angle_alpha   90.00
_cell.angle_beta   90.00
_cell.angle_gamma   90.00
#
_symmetry.space_group_name_H-M   'P 1'
#
loop_
_entity.id
_entity.type
_entity.pdbx_description
1 polymer ?
#
loop_
_entity_poly.entity_id
_entity_poly.type
_entity_poly.pdbx_seq_one_letter_code
_entity_poly.pdbx_strand_id
1 'polypeptide(L)'
;MLRNPVSIAGVKLEHYMAGSMLNAAITMAGCPAVAVPCGFDRYGRPVGLQIAAPPRREDVALRAAALFEAEAGLHRLLPIDPRPGIVPPPEAVPEPAPHPAASR
;
A
#
# COMPACT_ATOMS: atom_id res chain seq x y z
N MET A 1 -15.28 5.28 9.00
CA MET A 1 -15.58 4.20 8.06
C MET A 1 -14.68 4.39 6.84
N LEU A 2 -13.70 3.51 6.60
CA LEU A 2 -12.80 3.61 5.45
C LEU A 2 -13.64 3.37 4.18
N ARG A 3 -13.71 4.37 3.30
CA ARG A 3 -14.33 4.20 1.99
C ARG A 3 -13.36 3.44 1.07
N ASN A 4 -13.85 2.40 0.43
CA ASN A 4 -13.07 1.73 -0.61
C ASN A 4 -12.76 2.72 -1.76
N PRO A 5 -11.57 2.62 -2.36
CA PRO A 5 -11.22 3.49 -3.49
C PRO A 5 -12.21 3.27 -4.63
N VAL A 6 -12.65 4.36 -5.23
CA VAL A 6 -13.57 4.34 -6.39
C VAL A 6 -12.80 4.23 -7.69
N SER A 7 -11.50 4.58 -7.66
CA SER A 7 -10.60 4.48 -8.81
C SER A 7 -9.18 4.20 -8.37
N ILE A 8 -8.41 3.50 -9.21
CA ILE A 8 -6.98 3.26 -9.04
C ILE A 8 -6.27 3.66 -10.33
N ALA A 9 -5.24 4.50 -10.23
CA ALA A 9 -4.48 5.02 -11.38
C ALA A 9 -5.37 5.60 -12.50
N GLY A 10 -6.46 6.27 -12.12
CA GLY A 10 -7.41 6.85 -13.07
C GLY A 10 -8.44 5.88 -13.65
N VAL A 11 -8.34 4.59 -13.36
CA VAL A 11 -9.30 3.57 -13.79
C VAL A 11 -10.39 3.43 -12.75
N LYS A 12 -11.64 3.67 -13.12
CA LYS A 12 -12.81 3.48 -12.25
C LYS A 12 -13.01 2.01 -11.95
N LEU A 13 -13.19 1.68 -10.68
CA LEU A 13 -13.47 0.31 -10.25
C LEU A 13 -14.96 0.01 -10.37
N GLU A 14 -15.31 -1.12 -10.96
CA GLU A 14 -16.69 -1.57 -11.08
C GLU A 14 -17.27 -2.03 -9.74
N HIS A 15 -16.44 -2.63 -8.89
CA HIS A 15 -16.81 -3.09 -7.56
C HIS A 15 -15.59 -3.07 -6.62
N TYR A 16 -15.83 -3.18 -5.32
CA TYR A 16 -14.78 -3.03 -4.30
C TYR A 16 -13.66 -4.08 -4.40
N MET A 17 -13.96 -5.27 -4.93
CA MET A 17 -12.96 -6.34 -5.10
C MET A 17 -12.02 -6.10 -6.28
N ALA A 18 -12.41 -5.25 -7.24
CA ALA A 18 -11.59 -5.01 -8.44
C ALA A 18 -10.19 -4.47 -8.08
N GLY A 19 -10.07 -3.69 -7.00
CA GLY A 19 -8.79 -3.21 -6.50
C GLY A 19 -7.89 -4.30 -5.91
N SER A 20 -8.42 -5.47 -5.60
CA SER A 20 -7.67 -6.59 -5.00
C SER A 20 -7.30 -7.68 -6.01
N MET A 21 -7.58 -7.49 -7.29
CA MET A 21 -7.35 -8.53 -8.32
C MET A 21 -5.89 -8.97 -8.41
N LEU A 22 -4.94 -8.05 -8.25
CA LEU A 22 -3.52 -8.39 -8.26
C LEU A 22 -3.16 -9.30 -7.09
N ASN A 23 -3.64 -9.00 -5.89
CA ASN A 23 -3.42 -9.82 -4.69
C ASN A 23 -4.06 -11.20 -4.85
N ALA A 24 -5.27 -11.24 -5.42
CA ALA A 24 -5.95 -12.50 -5.72
C ALA A 24 -5.14 -13.36 -6.71
N ALA A 25 -4.60 -12.77 -7.76
CA ALA A 25 -3.77 -13.47 -8.74
C ALA A 25 -2.51 -14.09 -8.11
N ILE A 26 -1.80 -13.34 -7.28
CA ILE A 26 -0.63 -13.82 -6.54
C ILE A 26 -1.00 -15.01 -5.64
N THR A 27 -2.11 -14.89 -4.90
CA THR A 27 -2.61 -15.95 -4.03
C THR A 27 -3.01 -17.20 -4.81
N MET A 28 -3.75 -17.04 -5.91
CA MET A 28 -4.18 -18.16 -6.76
C MET A 28 -3.02 -18.88 -7.44
N ALA A 29 -1.94 -18.14 -7.76
CA ALA A 29 -0.71 -18.72 -8.30
C ALA A 29 0.12 -19.47 -7.24
N GLY A 30 -0.28 -19.47 -5.97
CA GLY A 30 0.47 -20.09 -4.88
C GLY A 30 1.82 -19.42 -4.60
N CYS A 31 1.95 -18.15 -4.96
CA CYS A 31 3.17 -17.38 -4.75
C CYS A 31 3.23 -16.85 -3.32
N PRO A 32 4.33 -17.06 -2.59
CA PRO A 32 4.53 -16.41 -1.31
C PRO A 32 4.70 -14.90 -1.50
N ALA A 33 4.11 -14.13 -0.61
CA ALA A 33 4.23 -12.68 -0.62
C ALA A 33 4.43 -12.14 0.80
N VAL A 34 5.24 -11.09 0.92
CA VAL A 34 5.48 -10.36 2.15
C VAL A 34 5.23 -8.88 1.92
N ALA A 35 4.63 -8.21 2.89
CA ALA A 35 4.44 -6.75 2.85
C ALA A 35 5.42 -6.10 3.82
N VAL A 36 6.12 -5.08 3.34
CA VAL A 36 7.06 -4.29 4.14
C VAL A 36 6.73 -2.80 4.02
N PRO A 37 6.98 -2.00 5.07
CA PRO A 37 6.86 -0.55 4.98
C PRO A 37 7.85 -0.01 3.93
N CYS A 38 7.42 0.92 3.07
CA CYS A 38 8.32 1.55 2.11
C CYS A 38 8.37 3.08 2.19
N GLY A 39 7.86 3.64 3.27
CA GLY A 39 7.92 5.07 3.55
C GLY A 39 6.54 5.70 3.67
N PHE A 40 6.48 6.99 3.33
CA PHE A 40 5.26 7.78 3.45
C PHE A 40 5.02 8.52 2.13
N ASP A 41 3.75 8.73 1.81
CA ASP A 41 3.41 9.58 0.68
C ASP A 41 3.58 11.08 1.04
N ARG A 42 3.34 11.95 0.07
CA ARG A 42 3.44 13.42 0.26
C ARG A 42 2.49 13.99 1.34
N TYR A 43 1.54 13.22 1.81
CA TYR A 43 0.60 13.59 2.86
C TYR A 43 0.92 12.94 4.21
N GLY A 44 2.07 12.27 4.34
CA GLY A 44 2.47 11.57 5.56
C GLY A 44 1.75 10.24 5.79
N ARG A 45 1.04 9.69 4.79
CA ARG A 45 0.36 8.41 4.93
C ARG A 45 1.35 7.27 4.68
N PRO A 46 1.33 6.21 5.50
CA PRO A 46 2.24 5.09 5.32
C PRO A 46 1.94 4.35 4.01
N VAL A 47 3.01 3.97 3.32
CA VAL A 47 2.96 3.20 2.09
C VAL A 47 3.62 1.85 2.33
N GLY A 48 3.01 0.78 1.86
CA GLY A 48 3.55 -0.57 1.90
C GLY A 48 4.00 -1.05 0.52
N LEU A 49 5.05 -1.84 0.50
CA LEU A 49 5.53 -2.56 -0.67
C LEU A 49 5.21 -4.04 -0.50
N GLN A 50 4.61 -4.66 -1.51
CA GLN A 50 4.41 -6.10 -1.55
C GLN A 50 5.50 -6.73 -2.42
N ILE A 51 6.20 -7.71 -1.86
CA ILE A 51 7.23 -8.50 -2.53
C ILE A 51 6.70 -9.91 -2.70
N ALA A 52 6.59 -10.37 -3.93
CA ALA A 52 6.17 -11.73 -4.26
C ALA A 52 7.33 -12.53 -4.85
N ALA A 53 7.39 -13.82 -4.55
CA ALA A 53 8.38 -14.73 -5.08
C ALA A 53 7.70 -15.93 -5.77
N PRO A 54 8.42 -16.72 -6.55
CA PRO A 54 7.88 -17.95 -7.14
C PRO A 54 7.34 -18.91 -6.07
N PRO A 55 6.42 -19.82 -6.43
CA PRO A 55 5.87 -20.78 -5.49
C PRO A 55 6.96 -21.56 -4.75
N ARG A 56 6.77 -21.76 -3.43
CA ARG A 56 7.72 -22.43 -2.53
C ARG A 56 9.08 -21.75 -2.38
N ARG A 57 9.16 -20.46 -2.71
CA ARG A 57 10.38 -19.68 -2.56
C ARG A 57 10.21 -18.55 -1.54
N GLU A 58 9.69 -18.90 -0.36
CA GLU A 58 9.57 -18.01 0.79
C GLU A 58 10.93 -17.43 1.19
N ASP A 59 11.99 -18.23 1.02
CA ASP A 59 13.36 -17.81 1.26
C ASP A 59 13.76 -16.58 0.43
N VAL A 60 13.32 -16.53 -0.83
CA VAL A 60 13.58 -15.40 -1.73
C VAL A 60 12.79 -14.17 -1.30
N ALA A 61 11.50 -14.34 -1.00
CA ALA A 61 10.65 -13.24 -0.55
C ALA A 61 11.19 -12.60 0.74
N LEU A 62 11.52 -13.42 1.73
CA LEU A 62 12.04 -12.94 3.02
C LEU A 62 13.43 -12.30 2.89
N ARG A 63 14.30 -12.86 2.06
CA ARG A 63 15.63 -12.26 1.82
C ARG A 63 15.51 -10.91 1.14
N ALA A 64 14.64 -10.78 0.14
CA ALA A 64 14.38 -9.51 -0.54
C ALA A 64 13.78 -8.49 0.44
N ALA A 65 12.85 -8.89 1.29
CA ALA A 65 12.27 -8.04 2.33
C ALA A 65 13.35 -7.55 3.31
N ALA A 66 14.20 -8.44 3.81
CA ALA A 66 15.26 -8.08 4.74
C ALA A 66 16.27 -7.10 4.13
N LEU A 67 16.65 -7.29 2.86
CA LEU A 67 17.53 -6.35 2.15
C LEU A 67 16.86 -4.99 1.98
N PHE A 68 15.57 -4.97 1.63
CA PHE A 68 14.82 -3.74 1.48
C PHE A 68 14.69 -2.99 2.81
N GLU A 69 14.34 -3.67 3.89
CA GLU A 69 14.23 -3.07 5.22
C GLU A 69 15.56 -2.49 5.71
N ALA A 70 16.65 -3.19 5.46
CA ALA A 70 17.99 -2.72 5.84
C ALA A 70 18.36 -1.43 5.10
N GLU A 71 18.05 -1.34 3.81
CA GLU A 71 18.33 -0.16 2.99
C GLU A 71 17.39 1.00 3.31
N ALA A 72 16.09 0.72 3.43
CA ALA A 72 15.08 1.73 3.73
C ALA A 72 15.20 2.33 5.13
N GLY A 73 15.80 1.61 6.09
CA GLY A 73 16.03 2.09 7.46
C GLY A 73 14.77 2.41 8.27
N LEU A 74 13.60 1.97 7.81
CA LEU A 74 12.30 2.29 8.41
C LEU A 74 12.10 1.64 9.78
N HIS A 75 12.86 0.59 10.10
CA HIS A 75 12.86 -0.03 11.43
C HIS A 75 13.28 0.93 12.56
N ARG A 76 13.90 2.06 12.21
CA ARG A 76 14.28 3.11 13.15
C ARG A 76 13.13 4.05 13.52
N LEU A 77 12.04 3.99 12.75
CA LEU A 77 10.84 4.77 13.04
C LEU A 77 10.09 4.09 14.19
N LEU A 78 9.72 4.90 15.17
CA LEU A 78 8.88 4.41 16.26
C LEU A 78 7.52 3.99 15.69
N PRO A 79 6.90 2.94 16.25
CA PRO A 79 5.52 2.61 15.93
C PRO A 79 4.61 3.82 16.12
N ILE A 80 3.54 3.89 15.31
CA ILE A 80 2.51 4.92 15.49
C ILE A 80 1.97 4.81 16.91
N ASP A 81 2.13 5.89 17.68
CA ASP A 81 1.61 5.94 19.05
C ASP A 81 0.11 6.30 18.99
N PRO A 82 -0.78 5.40 19.42
CA PRO A 82 -2.22 5.65 19.40
C PRO A 82 -2.70 6.63 20.47
N ARG A 83 -1.80 7.15 21.32
CA ARG A 83 -2.19 8.09 22.38
C ARG A 83 -2.66 9.41 21.79
N PRO A 84 -3.81 9.95 22.25
CA PRO A 84 -4.30 11.24 21.79
C PRO A 84 -3.29 12.37 22.10
N GLY A 85 -2.99 13.20 21.10
CA GLY A 85 -2.19 14.42 21.27
C GLY A 85 -0.75 14.35 20.76
N ILE A 86 -0.26 13.22 20.25
CA ILE A 86 1.12 13.12 19.72
C ILE A 86 1.17 13.30 18.20
N VAL A 87 0.07 13.02 17.51
CA VAL A 87 -0.05 13.28 16.07
C VAL A 87 -1.16 14.31 15.87
N PRO A 88 -0.88 15.49 15.34
CA PRO A 88 -1.96 16.38 14.93
C PRO A 88 -2.80 15.64 13.87
N PRO A 89 -4.14 15.78 13.91
CA PRO A 89 -4.97 15.19 12.89
C PRO A 89 -4.46 15.64 11.51
N PRO A 90 -4.37 14.76 10.53
CA PRO A 90 -3.96 15.17 9.19
C PRO A 90 -4.90 16.29 8.75
N GLU A 91 -4.30 17.41 8.37
CA GLU A 91 -5.04 18.54 7.81
C GLU A 91 -5.94 17.97 6.69
N ALA A 92 -7.22 18.34 6.72
CA ALA A 92 -8.21 17.77 5.81
C ALA A 92 -7.67 17.89 4.38
N VAL A 93 -7.35 16.75 3.77
CA VAL A 93 -6.87 16.70 2.39
C VAL A 93 -7.98 17.27 1.51
N PRO A 94 -7.75 18.38 0.79
CA PRO A 94 -8.74 18.88 -0.13
C PRO A 94 -9.12 17.78 -1.12
N GLU A 95 -10.42 17.58 -1.29
CA GLU A 95 -10.93 16.59 -2.22
C GLU A 95 -10.31 16.82 -3.61
N PRO A 96 -9.71 15.80 -4.24
CA PRO A 96 -9.10 16.00 -5.55
C PRO A 96 -10.16 16.54 -6.51
N ALA A 97 -9.81 17.60 -7.24
CA ALA A 97 -10.69 18.18 -8.25
C ALA A 97 -11.23 17.08 -9.17
N PRO A 98 -12.52 17.11 -9.53
CA PRO A 98 -13.09 16.11 -10.41
C PRO A 98 -12.28 16.05 -11.71
N HIS A 99 -11.84 14.84 -12.07
CA HIS A 99 -11.15 14.61 -13.34
C HIS A 99 -12.03 15.15 -14.48
N PRO A 100 -11.47 15.95 -15.39
CA PRO A 100 -12.20 16.33 -16.59
C PRO A 100 -12.63 15.05 -17.31
N ALA A 101 -13.93 14.93 -17.55
CA ALA A 101 -14.48 13.81 -18.32
C ALA A 101 -13.71 13.75 -19.64
N ALA A 102 -13.11 12.57 -19.93
CA ALA A 102 -12.52 12.32 -21.21
C ALA A 102 -13.61 12.51 -22.28
N SER A 103 -13.55 13.65 -22.98
CA SER A 103 -14.35 13.88 -24.17
C SER A 103 -13.93 12.86 -25.22
N ARG A 104 -14.89 12.13 -25.70
CA ARG A 104 -14.76 11.15 -26.79
C ARG A 104 -14.25 11.82 -28.07
#